data_b11fff6a7da62f4b61e2900a605677c6
#
_entry.id   b11fff6a7da62f4b61e2900a605677c6
#
_cell.length_a   1.000
_cell.length_b   1.000
_cell.length_c   1.000
_cell.angle_alpha   90.00
_cell.angle_beta   90.00
_cell.angle_gamma   90.00
#
_symmetry.space_group_name_H-M   'P 1'
#
loop_
_entity.id
_entity.type
_entity.pdbx_description
1 polymer ?
#
loop_
_entity_poly.entity_id
_entity_poly.type
_entity_poly.pdbx_seq_one_letter_code
_entity_poly.pdbx_strand_id
1 'polypeptide(L)'
;LCRLAGIDENSFHQLVIRINDLNQTVAITDEIRSGWPGLDVRNWKELQPDLAMMTDYVHQIYGLFMGIILAALAFGIINTMLMVVLERTRELGMLTAIGMNKRRVFSMIMLESVFLSLIGGVVGMIFGWLSVLLSAKNGINFAQYAEGMEAFGYSAHIFPEITFSFFILITILIIITGIASSVYPALKALRLDPAEAIRTE
;
A
#
# COMPACT_ATOMS: atom_id res chain seq x y z
N LEU A 1 -38.96 -9.84 -27.21
CA LEU A 1 -38.89 -8.78 -26.17
C LEU A 1 -39.36 -7.44 -26.74
N CYS A 2 -38.80 -6.95 -27.86
CA CYS A 2 -39.20 -5.66 -28.49
C CYS A 2 -40.70 -5.60 -28.82
N ARG A 3 -41.30 -6.67 -29.35
CA ARG A 3 -42.74 -6.77 -29.61
C ARG A 3 -43.61 -6.71 -28.36
N LEU A 4 -43.14 -7.24 -27.24
CA LEU A 4 -43.84 -7.21 -25.94
C LEU A 4 -43.76 -5.81 -25.29
N ALA A 5 -42.69 -5.08 -25.55
CA ALA A 5 -42.46 -3.73 -25.04
C ALA A 5 -43.01 -2.61 -25.96
N GLY A 6 -43.56 -2.96 -27.13
CA GLY A 6 -44.11 -1.99 -28.09
C GLY A 6 -43.06 -1.08 -28.74
N ILE A 7 -41.81 -1.57 -28.86
CA ILE A 7 -40.64 -0.82 -29.32
C ILE A 7 -40.25 -1.28 -30.71
N ASP A 8 -39.83 -0.35 -31.58
CA ASP A 8 -39.33 -0.63 -32.92
C ASP A 8 -38.08 -1.54 -32.84
N GLU A 9 -37.93 -2.50 -33.76
CA GLU A 9 -36.84 -3.47 -33.80
C GLU A 9 -35.44 -2.80 -33.88
N ASN A 10 -35.38 -1.55 -34.33
CA ASN A 10 -34.13 -0.73 -34.40
C ASN A 10 -33.94 0.24 -33.26
N SER A 11 -34.75 0.16 -32.19
CA SER A 11 -34.62 1.04 -31.03
C SER A 11 -34.00 0.27 -29.84
N PHE A 12 -33.20 0.97 -29.05
CA PHE A 12 -32.61 0.46 -27.84
C PHE A 12 -32.91 1.40 -26.67
N HIS A 13 -33.10 0.84 -25.47
CA HIS A 13 -33.42 1.62 -24.27
C HIS A 13 -32.19 2.10 -23.57
N GLN A 14 -31.10 1.34 -23.66
CA GLN A 14 -29.88 1.59 -22.93
C GLN A 14 -28.67 1.10 -23.73
N LEU A 15 -27.64 1.93 -23.79
CA LEU A 15 -26.31 1.58 -24.30
C LEU A 15 -25.36 1.50 -23.13
N VAL A 16 -24.72 0.34 -22.95
CA VAL A 16 -23.70 0.14 -21.91
C VAL A 16 -22.32 0.18 -22.54
N ILE A 17 -21.49 1.11 -22.06
CA ILE A 17 -20.11 1.28 -22.50
C ILE A 17 -19.19 0.74 -21.41
N ARG A 18 -18.35 -0.24 -21.75
CA ARG A 18 -17.32 -0.76 -20.84
C ARG A 18 -16.03 0.00 -21.06
N ILE A 19 -15.47 0.52 -19.97
CA ILE A 19 -14.19 1.23 -19.95
C ILE A 19 -13.13 0.33 -19.33
N ASN A 20 -11.90 0.35 -19.87
CA ASN A 20 -10.80 -0.48 -19.37
C ASN A 20 -10.13 0.12 -18.11
N ASP A 21 -10.21 1.43 -17.93
CA ASP A 21 -9.62 2.15 -16.79
C ASP A 21 -10.71 2.88 -16.01
N LEU A 22 -10.98 2.39 -14.79
CA LEU A 22 -12.01 2.96 -13.90
C LEU A 22 -11.71 4.41 -13.48
N ASN A 23 -10.44 4.82 -13.50
CA ASN A 23 -10.06 6.19 -13.12
C ASN A 23 -10.50 7.23 -14.18
N GLN A 24 -10.68 6.81 -15.42
CA GLN A 24 -11.12 7.66 -16.53
C GLN A 24 -12.65 7.75 -16.64
N THR A 25 -13.38 7.02 -15.80
CA THR A 25 -14.86 6.92 -15.90
C THR A 25 -15.52 8.29 -15.87
N VAL A 26 -15.13 9.16 -14.95
CA VAL A 26 -15.73 10.50 -14.81
C VAL A 26 -15.41 11.37 -16.03
N ALA A 27 -14.15 11.41 -16.47
CA ALA A 27 -13.72 12.21 -17.61
C ALA A 27 -14.43 11.79 -18.90
N ILE A 28 -14.52 10.48 -19.16
CA ILE A 28 -15.22 9.94 -20.34
C ILE A 28 -16.72 10.20 -20.27
N THR A 29 -17.33 10.09 -19.08
CA THR A 29 -18.76 10.40 -18.89
C THR A 29 -19.05 11.85 -19.21
N ASP A 30 -18.21 12.78 -18.76
CA ASP A 30 -18.37 14.21 -19.00
C ASP A 30 -18.14 14.57 -20.48
N GLU A 31 -17.19 13.90 -21.15
CA GLU A 31 -16.95 14.05 -22.58
C GLU A 31 -18.17 13.61 -23.41
N ILE A 32 -18.73 12.42 -23.11
CA ILE A 32 -19.92 11.93 -23.81
C ILE A 32 -21.13 12.82 -23.52
N ARG A 33 -21.32 13.27 -22.27
CA ARG A 33 -22.41 14.16 -21.85
C ARG A 33 -22.34 15.51 -22.59
N SER A 34 -21.13 16.04 -22.77
CA SER A 34 -20.94 17.30 -23.52
C SER A 34 -21.18 17.15 -25.02
N GLY A 35 -20.80 15.99 -25.58
CA GLY A 35 -21.02 15.71 -27.01
C GLY A 35 -22.48 15.39 -27.39
N TRP A 36 -23.27 14.89 -26.43
CA TRP A 36 -24.65 14.43 -26.65
C TRP A 36 -25.61 14.95 -25.57
N PRO A 37 -25.93 16.24 -25.53
CA PRO A 37 -26.71 16.86 -24.45
C PRO A 37 -28.16 16.38 -24.37
N GLY A 38 -28.64 15.62 -25.37
CA GLY A 38 -30.00 15.02 -25.37
C GLY A 38 -30.06 13.60 -24.74
N LEU A 39 -28.91 13.02 -24.32
CA LEU A 39 -28.87 11.70 -23.74
C LEU A 39 -28.66 11.79 -22.23
N ASP A 40 -29.33 10.92 -21.47
CA ASP A 40 -29.07 10.73 -20.03
C ASP A 40 -27.84 9.82 -19.85
N VAL A 41 -26.66 10.43 -19.73
CA VAL A 41 -25.39 9.74 -19.58
C VAL A 41 -25.04 9.63 -18.09
N ARG A 42 -24.99 8.41 -17.57
CA ARG A 42 -24.68 8.15 -16.17
C ARG A 42 -23.52 7.18 -16.05
N ASN A 43 -22.62 7.45 -15.12
CA ASN A 43 -21.56 6.51 -14.76
C ASN A 43 -22.09 5.49 -13.72
N TRP A 44 -21.31 4.42 -13.51
CA TRP A 44 -21.69 3.36 -12.58
C TRP A 44 -21.86 3.86 -11.13
N LYS A 45 -21.10 4.89 -10.70
CA LYS A 45 -21.21 5.48 -9.36
C LYS A 45 -22.53 6.23 -9.18
N GLU A 46 -23.04 6.86 -10.25
CA GLU A 46 -24.34 7.53 -10.25
C GLU A 46 -25.51 6.53 -10.30
N LEU A 47 -25.31 5.39 -11.00
CA LEU A 47 -26.32 4.35 -11.11
C LEU A 47 -26.43 3.51 -9.84
N GLN A 48 -25.31 3.29 -9.13
CA GLN A 48 -25.23 2.46 -7.95
C GLN A 48 -24.42 3.18 -6.85
N PRO A 49 -25.00 4.19 -6.19
CA PRO A 49 -24.30 4.98 -5.18
C PRO A 49 -23.86 4.14 -3.97
N ASP A 50 -24.61 3.09 -3.62
CA ASP A 50 -24.26 2.19 -2.52
C ASP A 50 -22.98 1.42 -2.80
N LEU A 51 -22.78 0.94 -4.03
CA LEU A 51 -21.54 0.29 -4.43
C LEU A 51 -20.37 1.28 -4.50
N ALA A 52 -20.63 2.52 -4.92
CA ALA A 52 -19.62 3.57 -4.95
C ALA A 52 -19.12 3.88 -3.53
N MET A 53 -20.04 4.05 -2.57
CA MET A 53 -19.69 4.23 -1.16
C MET A 53 -18.92 3.03 -0.62
N MET A 54 -19.34 1.81 -0.91
CA MET A 54 -18.65 0.59 -0.47
C MET A 54 -17.21 0.54 -1.00
N THR A 55 -16.99 0.92 -2.26
CA THR A 55 -15.65 0.98 -2.87
C THR A 55 -14.76 2.02 -2.17
N ASP A 56 -15.31 3.19 -1.87
CA ASP A 56 -14.59 4.25 -1.17
C ASP A 56 -14.24 3.85 0.27
N TYR A 57 -15.15 3.18 0.99
CA TYR A 57 -14.87 2.60 2.32
C TYR A 57 -13.76 1.56 2.29
N VAL A 58 -13.76 0.69 1.28
CA VAL A 58 -12.69 -0.32 1.11
C VAL A 58 -11.34 0.36 0.96
N HIS A 59 -11.23 1.44 0.17
CA HIS A 59 -9.99 2.20 0.04
C HIS A 59 -9.53 2.82 1.37
N GLN A 60 -10.45 3.37 2.18
CA GLN A 60 -10.13 3.93 3.49
C GLN A 60 -9.65 2.84 4.46
N ILE A 61 -10.30 1.68 4.46
CA ILE A 61 -9.91 0.53 5.27
C ILE A 61 -8.51 0.04 4.90
N TYR A 62 -8.20 -0.08 3.61
CA TYR A 62 -6.85 -0.41 3.16
C TYR A 62 -5.80 0.61 3.63
N GLY A 63 -6.10 1.89 3.55
CA GLY A 63 -5.22 2.95 4.05
C GLY A 63 -4.97 2.83 5.56
N LEU A 64 -6.01 2.55 6.34
CA LEU A 64 -5.91 2.32 7.77
C LEU A 64 -5.03 1.10 8.11
N PHE A 65 -5.29 -0.04 7.47
CA PHE A 65 -4.48 -1.25 7.68
C PHE A 65 -3.03 -1.03 7.28
N MET A 66 -2.79 -0.38 6.15
CA MET A 66 -1.44 -0.01 5.72
C MET A 66 -0.75 0.85 6.77
N GLY A 67 -1.44 1.86 7.32
CA GLY A 67 -0.91 2.71 8.39
C GLY A 67 -0.54 1.91 9.64
N ILE A 68 -1.38 0.97 10.07
CA ILE A 68 -1.11 0.10 11.23
C ILE A 68 0.11 -0.79 10.96
N ILE A 69 0.21 -1.39 9.78
CA ILE A 69 1.34 -2.25 9.41
C ILE A 69 2.65 -1.44 9.37
N LEU A 70 2.63 -0.24 8.78
CA LEU A 70 3.80 0.64 8.73
C LEU A 70 4.20 1.12 10.14
N ALA A 71 3.24 1.41 11.01
CA ALA A 71 3.52 1.74 12.41
C ALA A 71 4.18 0.56 13.14
N ALA A 72 3.66 -0.65 12.99
CA ALA A 72 4.26 -1.86 13.56
C ALA A 72 5.69 -2.09 13.04
N LEU A 73 5.92 -1.91 11.73
CA LEU A 73 7.24 -1.95 11.11
C LEU A 73 8.17 -0.90 11.73
N ALA A 74 7.69 0.34 11.88
CA ALA A 74 8.46 1.44 12.49
C ALA A 74 8.89 1.10 13.92
N PHE A 75 8.00 0.59 14.75
CA PHE A 75 8.32 0.14 16.10
C PHE A 75 9.34 -1.00 16.12
N GLY A 76 9.22 -1.97 15.21
CA GLY A 76 10.18 -3.05 15.05
C GLY A 76 11.59 -2.54 14.74
N ILE A 77 11.71 -1.61 13.76
CA ILE A 77 12.98 -1.00 13.38
C ILE A 77 13.57 -0.20 14.55
N ILE A 78 12.76 0.63 15.23
CA ILE A 78 13.19 1.43 16.38
C ILE A 78 13.76 0.52 17.46
N ASN A 79 13.03 -0.54 17.82
CA ASN A 79 13.45 -1.47 18.90
C ASN A 79 14.76 -2.19 18.53
N THR A 80 14.85 -2.74 17.32
CA THR A 80 16.05 -3.43 16.85
C THR A 80 17.24 -2.50 16.79
N MET A 81 17.07 -1.30 16.23
CA MET A 81 18.15 -0.32 16.12
C MET A 81 18.59 0.24 17.45
N LEU A 82 17.67 0.41 18.43
CA LEU A 82 18.05 0.81 19.77
C LEU A 82 18.93 -0.26 20.43
N MET A 83 18.60 -1.54 20.26
CA MET A 83 19.41 -2.62 20.79
C MET A 83 20.80 -2.64 20.17
N VAL A 84 20.89 -2.57 18.84
CA VAL A 84 22.16 -2.51 18.09
C VAL A 84 23.03 -1.31 18.55
N VAL A 85 22.42 -0.12 18.67
CA VAL A 85 23.14 1.08 19.15
C VAL A 85 23.66 0.90 20.56
N LEU A 86 22.87 0.29 21.47
CA LEU A 86 23.29 0.05 22.85
C LEU A 86 24.40 -1.02 22.94
N GLU A 87 24.33 -2.09 22.17
CA GLU A 87 25.37 -3.12 22.09
C GLU A 87 26.70 -2.58 21.56
N ARG A 88 26.65 -1.62 20.60
CA ARG A 88 27.83 -1.03 19.96
C ARG A 88 28.23 0.32 20.56
N THR A 89 27.75 0.66 21.76
CA THR A 89 28.01 1.94 22.42
C THR A 89 29.49 2.23 22.55
N ARG A 90 30.31 1.22 22.89
CA ARG A 90 31.76 1.34 23.03
C ARG A 90 32.45 1.65 21.70
N GLU A 91 32.02 1.02 20.60
CA GLU A 91 32.56 1.28 19.26
C GLU A 91 32.23 2.70 18.82
N LEU A 92 30.98 3.13 19.00
CA LEU A 92 30.50 4.48 18.66
C LEU A 92 31.21 5.55 19.52
N GLY A 93 31.46 5.24 20.80
CA GLY A 93 32.24 6.09 21.70
C GLY A 93 33.68 6.24 21.24
N MET A 94 34.35 5.16 20.86
CA MET A 94 35.71 5.19 20.30
C MET A 94 35.78 6.03 19.01
N LEU A 95 34.84 5.86 18.08
CA LEU A 95 34.77 6.63 16.84
C LEU A 95 34.67 8.15 17.11
N THR A 96 33.85 8.53 18.10
CA THR A 96 33.72 9.95 18.49
C THR A 96 34.95 10.46 19.22
N ALA A 97 35.63 9.64 20.03
CA ALA A 97 36.89 9.98 20.72
C ALA A 97 38.06 10.23 19.76
N ILE A 98 38.13 9.49 18.64
CA ILE A 98 39.12 9.68 17.56
C ILE A 98 38.80 10.92 16.73
N GLY A 99 37.68 11.62 16.97
CA GLY A 99 37.31 12.85 16.29
C GLY A 99 36.33 12.68 15.12
N MET A 100 35.63 11.53 15.02
CA MET A 100 34.56 11.38 14.04
C MET A 100 33.43 12.37 14.31
N ASN A 101 33.02 13.11 13.25
CA ASN A 101 31.94 14.07 13.35
C ASN A 101 30.60 13.36 13.67
N LYS A 102 29.86 13.89 14.63
CA LYS A 102 28.51 13.39 15.02
C LYS A 102 27.57 13.20 13.83
N ARG A 103 27.65 14.05 12.80
CA ARG A 103 26.87 13.88 11.56
C ARG A 103 27.21 12.58 10.81
N ARG A 104 28.48 12.16 10.82
CA ARG A 104 28.90 10.91 10.16
C ARG A 104 28.37 9.69 10.91
N VAL A 105 28.42 9.71 12.24
CA VAL A 105 27.83 8.65 13.08
C VAL A 105 26.33 8.55 12.85
N PHE A 106 25.63 9.70 12.83
CA PHE A 106 24.22 9.78 12.51
C PHE A 106 23.91 9.14 11.14
N SER A 107 24.61 9.60 10.09
CA SER A 107 24.40 9.08 8.73
C SER A 107 24.69 7.58 8.61
N MET A 108 25.67 7.07 9.34
CA MET A 108 26.01 5.65 9.36
C MET A 108 24.83 4.81 9.89
N ILE A 109 24.28 5.20 11.04
CA ILE A 109 23.13 4.51 11.64
C ILE A 109 21.89 4.62 10.74
N MET A 110 21.65 5.81 10.16
CA MET A 110 20.56 6.02 9.22
C MET A 110 20.66 5.11 7.99
N LEU A 111 21.84 5.05 7.37
CA LEU A 111 22.10 4.19 6.21
C LEU A 111 21.92 2.71 6.55
N GLU A 112 22.42 2.26 7.70
CA GLU A 112 22.27 0.88 8.16
C GLU A 112 20.78 0.50 8.28
N SER A 113 19.96 1.37 8.88
CA SER A 113 18.51 1.16 8.99
C SER A 113 17.80 1.13 7.65
N VAL A 114 18.17 2.03 6.74
CA VAL A 114 17.59 2.08 5.38
C VAL A 114 17.95 0.83 4.58
N PHE A 115 19.21 0.39 4.64
CA PHE A 115 19.64 -0.85 3.97
C PHE A 115 18.92 -2.07 4.55
N LEU A 116 18.78 -2.16 5.87
CA LEU A 116 18.05 -3.25 6.51
C LEU A 116 16.59 -3.28 6.07
N SER A 117 15.93 -2.12 6.03
CA SER A 117 14.55 -1.97 5.57
C SER A 117 14.40 -2.35 4.09
N LEU A 118 15.35 -1.98 3.23
CA LEU A 118 15.33 -2.33 1.82
C LEU A 118 15.50 -3.84 1.60
N ILE A 119 16.48 -4.46 2.29
CA ILE A 119 16.68 -5.91 2.18
C ILE A 119 15.43 -6.66 2.64
N GLY A 120 14.90 -6.31 3.82
CA GLY A 120 13.64 -6.89 4.32
C GLY A 120 12.46 -6.64 3.38
N GLY A 121 12.37 -5.43 2.82
CA GLY A 121 11.35 -5.04 1.85
C GLY A 121 11.41 -5.87 0.56
N VAL A 122 12.60 -6.05 -0.02
CA VAL A 122 12.78 -6.88 -1.23
C VAL A 122 12.39 -8.33 -0.96
N VAL A 123 12.87 -8.90 0.15
CA VAL A 123 12.53 -10.28 0.54
C VAL A 123 11.02 -10.41 0.76
N GLY A 124 10.40 -9.48 1.50
CA GLY A 124 8.96 -9.46 1.74
C GLY A 124 8.14 -9.33 0.45
N MET A 125 8.57 -8.47 -0.49
CA MET A 125 7.92 -8.32 -1.80
C MET A 125 8.01 -9.59 -2.65
N ILE A 126 9.15 -10.30 -2.63
CA ILE A 126 9.29 -11.59 -3.33
C ILE A 126 8.31 -12.62 -2.78
N PHE A 127 8.24 -12.77 -1.45
CA PHE A 127 7.29 -13.69 -0.83
C PHE A 127 5.83 -13.27 -1.07
N GLY A 128 5.52 -11.99 -1.00
CA GLY A 128 4.19 -11.46 -1.30
C GLY A 128 3.78 -11.74 -2.74
N TRP A 129 4.67 -11.45 -3.70
CA TRP A 129 4.43 -11.72 -5.11
C TRP A 129 4.23 -13.22 -5.38
N LEU A 130 5.09 -14.08 -4.80
CA LEU A 130 4.96 -15.53 -4.94
C LEU A 130 3.63 -16.04 -4.37
N SER A 131 3.20 -15.54 -3.22
CA SER A 131 1.91 -15.89 -2.60
C SER A 131 0.73 -15.53 -3.50
N VAL A 132 0.76 -14.33 -4.11
CA VAL A 132 -0.28 -13.89 -5.04
C VAL A 132 -0.25 -14.72 -6.33
N LEU A 133 0.94 -15.02 -6.87
CA LEU A 133 1.08 -15.84 -8.06
C LEU A 133 0.49 -17.26 -7.86
N LEU A 134 0.73 -17.85 -6.70
CA LEU A 134 0.17 -19.17 -6.35
C LEU A 134 -1.34 -19.10 -6.18
N SER A 135 -1.85 -18.05 -5.55
CA SER A 135 -3.30 -17.83 -5.36
C SER A 135 -4.01 -17.47 -6.65
N ALA A 136 -3.36 -16.73 -7.55
CA ALA A 136 -3.92 -16.35 -8.85
C ALA A 136 -4.12 -17.54 -9.79
N LYS A 137 -3.27 -18.59 -9.70
CA LYS A 137 -3.42 -19.79 -10.51
C LYS A 137 -4.67 -20.61 -10.18
N ASN A 138 -4.98 -20.73 -8.90
CA ASN A 138 -6.08 -21.58 -8.42
C ASN A 138 -7.36 -20.77 -8.15
N GLY A 139 -7.28 -19.44 -8.07
CA GLY A 139 -8.32 -18.59 -7.53
C GLY A 139 -8.55 -18.84 -6.03
N ILE A 140 -9.00 -17.85 -5.32
CA ILE A 140 -9.44 -18.03 -3.93
C ILE A 140 -10.93 -18.37 -3.98
N ASN A 141 -11.28 -19.58 -3.54
CA ASN A 141 -12.66 -20.06 -3.59
C ASN A 141 -13.40 -19.69 -2.30
N PHE A 142 -14.39 -18.84 -2.41
CA PHE A 142 -15.30 -18.45 -1.34
C PHE A 142 -16.66 -19.17 -1.41
N ALA A 143 -16.68 -20.43 -1.84
CA ALA A 143 -17.92 -21.18 -2.05
C ALA A 143 -18.82 -21.22 -0.79
N GLN A 144 -18.26 -21.13 0.41
CA GLN A 144 -19.05 -21.04 1.65
C GLN A 144 -19.90 -19.76 1.75
N TYR A 145 -19.52 -18.72 1.01
CA TYR A 145 -20.20 -17.42 1.00
C TYR A 145 -20.84 -17.13 -0.37
N ALA A 146 -20.92 -18.14 -1.25
CA ALA A 146 -21.38 -17.99 -2.63
C ALA A 146 -22.77 -17.38 -2.71
N GLU A 147 -23.75 -17.87 -1.91
CA GLU A 147 -25.12 -17.37 -1.90
C GLU A 147 -25.19 -15.86 -1.58
N GLY A 148 -24.40 -15.40 -0.61
CA GLY A 148 -24.32 -13.98 -0.27
C GLY A 148 -23.63 -13.15 -1.33
N MET A 149 -22.54 -13.67 -1.93
CA MET A 149 -21.77 -12.95 -2.96
C MET A 149 -22.55 -12.87 -4.28
N GLU A 150 -23.20 -13.95 -4.69
CA GLU A 150 -24.02 -14.00 -5.91
C GLU A 150 -25.24 -13.07 -5.83
N ALA A 151 -25.83 -12.91 -4.65
CA ALA A 151 -26.93 -11.96 -4.42
C ALA A 151 -26.50 -10.51 -4.71
N PHE A 152 -25.20 -10.19 -4.56
CA PHE A 152 -24.61 -8.89 -4.90
C PHE A 152 -23.95 -8.88 -6.29
N GLY A 153 -24.07 -9.95 -7.07
CA GLY A 153 -23.50 -10.06 -8.42
C GLY A 153 -22.00 -10.34 -8.45
N TYR A 154 -21.38 -10.74 -7.34
CA TYR A 154 -19.97 -11.11 -7.27
C TYR A 154 -19.76 -12.60 -7.52
N SER A 155 -18.68 -12.93 -8.23
CA SER A 155 -18.26 -14.32 -8.37
C SER A 155 -17.68 -14.85 -7.06
N ALA A 156 -18.00 -16.09 -6.70
CA ALA A 156 -17.42 -16.78 -5.55
C ALA A 156 -15.92 -17.13 -5.75
N HIS A 157 -15.38 -16.93 -6.96
CA HIS A 157 -13.96 -17.11 -7.27
C HIS A 157 -13.30 -15.75 -7.48
N ILE A 158 -12.36 -15.42 -6.61
CA ILE A 158 -11.58 -14.17 -6.70
C ILE A 158 -10.15 -14.50 -7.15
N PHE A 159 -9.70 -13.82 -8.19
CA PHE A 159 -8.34 -13.91 -8.70
C PHE A 159 -7.57 -12.66 -8.26
N PRO A 160 -6.62 -12.79 -7.31
CA PRO A 160 -5.85 -11.65 -6.87
C PRO A 160 -4.85 -11.22 -7.95
N GLU A 161 -4.80 -9.91 -8.21
CA GLU A 161 -3.85 -9.29 -9.13
C GLU A 161 -3.06 -8.20 -8.40
N ILE A 162 -1.76 -8.10 -8.69
CA ILE A 162 -0.92 -7.03 -8.18
C ILE A 162 -0.44 -6.19 -9.35
N THR A 163 -0.70 -4.88 -9.26
CA THR A 163 -0.23 -3.91 -10.25
C THR A 163 1.21 -3.50 -9.92
N PHE A 164 2.04 -3.27 -10.95
CA PHE A 164 3.42 -2.81 -10.77
C PHE A 164 3.54 -1.51 -9.96
N SER A 165 2.57 -0.60 -10.13
CA SER A 165 2.48 0.64 -9.34
C SER A 165 2.40 0.40 -7.84
N PHE A 166 1.79 -0.71 -7.42
CA PHE A 166 1.68 -1.10 -6.02
C PHE A 166 3.05 -1.44 -5.42
N PHE A 167 3.91 -2.13 -6.17
CA PHE A 167 5.28 -2.41 -5.73
C PHE A 167 6.09 -1.12 -5.53
N ILE A 168 5.96 -0.15 -6.44
CA ILE A 168 6.62 1.14 -6.32
C ILE A 168 6.13 1.88 -5.07
N LEU A 169 4.83 1.93 -4.86
CA LEU A 169 4.22 2.57 -3.69
C LEU A 169 4.73 1.95 -2.38
N ILE A 170 4.69 0.63 -2.26
CA ILE A 170 5.18 -0.10 -1.08
C ILE A 170 6.67 0.17 -0.84
N THR A 171 7.49 0.15 -1.90
CA THR A 171 8.92 0.44 -1.79
C THR A 171 9.16 1.84 -1.21
N ILE A 172 8.46 2.85 -1.72
CA ILE A 172 8.55 4.23 -1.23
C ILE A 172 8.13 4.30 0.25
N LEU A 173 7.03 3.65 0.62
CA LEU A 173 6.52 3.65 1.99
C LEU A 173 7.50 2.95 2.96
N ILE A 174 8.12 1.85 2.56
CA ILE A 174 9.14 1.16 3.36
C ILE A 174 10.35 2.06 3.58
N ILE A 175 10.85 2.75 2.54
CA ILE A 175 11.98 3.67 2.63
C ILE A 175 11.66 4.83 3.59
N ILE A 176 10.49 5.46 3.42
CA ILE A 176 10.06 6.57 4.28
C ILE A 176 9.96 6.09 5.74
N THR A 177 9.35 4.94 5.97
CA THR A 177 9.21 4.37 7.31
C THR A 177 10.58 4.02 7.91
N GLY A 178 11.48 3.43 7.14
CA GLY A 178 12.85 3.12 7.56
C GLY A 178 13.63 4.37 7.96
N ILE A 179 13.56 5.44 7.15
CA ILE A 179 14.18 6.72 7.46
C ILE A 179 13.57 7.33 8.73
N ALA A 180 12.25 7.44 8.80
CA ALA A 180 11.56 8.05 9.94
C ALA A 180 11.86 7.31 11.26
N SER A 181 11.84 5.96 11.22
CA SER A 181 12.08 5.12 12.40
C SER A 181 13.52 5.18 12.89
N SER A 182 14.50 5.36 11.99
CA SER A 182 15.91 5.40 12.34
C SER A 182 16.37 6.71 12.98
N VAL A 183 15.60 7.79 12.83
CA VAL A 183 15.94 9.11 13.43
C VAL A 183 16.09 9.02 14.95
N TYR A 184 15.16 8.36 15.62
CA TYR A 184 15.17 8.29 17.09
C TYR A 184 16.39 7.50 17.64
N PRO A 185 16.71 6.26 17.17
CA PRO A 185 17.92 5.54 17.60
C PRO A 185 19.20 6.31 17.27
N ALA A 186 19.27 6.92 16.07
CA ALA A 186 20.45 7.69 15.65
C ALA A 186 20.67 8.93 16.54
N LEU A 187 19.63 9.65 16.91
CA LEU A 187 19.73 10.78 17.86
C LEU A 187 20.12 10.30 19.27
N LYS A 188 19.61 9.15 19.69
CA LYS A 188 19.99 8.58 21.00
C LYS A 188 21.46 8.18 21.03
N ALA A 189 21.99 7.60 19.97
CA ALA A 189 23.41 7.29 19.82
C ALA A 189 24.30 8.50 19.98
N LEU A 190 23.89 9.66 19.43
CA LEU A 190 24.68 10.92 19.52
C LEU A 190 24.70 11.53 20.94
N ARG A 191 23.79 11.12 21.82
CA ARG A 191 23.69 11.61 23.21
C ARG A 191 24.48 10.73 24.19
N LEU A 192 25.08 9.62 23.73
CA LEU A 192 25.94 8.80 24.55
C LEU A 192 27.21 9.55 24.87
N ASP A 193 27.57 9.62 26.16
CA ASP A 193 28.81 10.25 26.59
C ASP A 193 29.99 9.29 26.30
N PRO A 194 30.99 9.68 25.48
CA PRO A 194 32.13 8.83 25.17
C PRO A 194 32.90 8.37 26.41
N ALA A 195 32.94 9.20 27.46
CA ALA A 195 33.64 8.89 28.70
C ALA A 195 32.92 7.81 29.52
N GLU A 196 31.60 7.82 29.54
CA GLU A 196 30.77 6.78 30.18
C GLU A 196 30.75 5.47 29.37
N ALA A 197 30.71 5.58 28.04
CA ALA A 197 30.68 4.45 27.12
C ALA A 197 31.93 3.55 27.21
N ILE A 198 33.10 4.12 27.56
CA ILE A 198 34.36 3.37 27.72
C ILE A 198 34.48 2.79 29.12
N ARG A 199 33.78 3.32 30.12
CA ARG A 199 33.89 2.97 31.55
C ARG A 199 32.95 1.87 32.01
N THR A 200 31.89 1.59 31.28
CA THR A 200 30.97 0.48 31.60
C THR A 200 31.59 -0.86 31.16
N GLU A 201 32.04 -1.60 32.17
CA GLU A 201 32.34 -3.03 32.08
C GLU A 201 31.07 -3.85 32.00
#